data_5d872e370e759b666010fc6e92faaf88
#
_entry.id   5d872e370e759b666010fc6e92faaf88
#
_cell.length_a   1.000
_cell.length_b   1.000
_cell.length_c   1.000
_cell.angle_alpha   90.00
_cell.angle_beta   90.00
_cell.angle_gamma   90.00
#
_symmetry.space_group_name_H-M   'P 1'
#
loop_
_entity.id
_entity.type
_entity.pdbx_description
1 polymer ?
#
loop_
_entity_poly.entity_id
_entity_poly.type
_entity_poly.pdbx_seq_one_letter_code
_entity_poly.pdbx_strand_id
1 'polypeptide(L)'
;WSSDVCSSDLLDGFPRTVYQAEKLDEFLAAHESKIDKVLDISVEKEELMTRLTGRRVCKACGASYHVVNIPPKKEGICDVCGEPLVQRADDNAETVANRIEVYEAQTKPLVEYYEQAGNIAHIDGATGLDQVFADIVSALGE
;
A
#
# COMPACT_ATOMS: atom_id res chain seq x y z
N TRP A 1 7.52 -18.70 5.95
CA TRP A 1 8.30 -17.58 6.51
C TRP A 1 9.68 -18.10 6.83
N SER A 2 10.67 -17.64 6.10
CA SER A 2 12.07 -18.02 6.36
C SER A 2 12.57 -17.22 7.55
N SER A 3 13.05 -17.91 8.56
CA SER A 3 13.63 -17.32 9.76
C SER A 3 15.09 -16.88 9.58
N ASP A 4 15.51 -16.63 8.36
CA ASP A 4 16.83 -16.05 8.13
C ASP A 4 16.78 -14.58 8.56
N VAL A 5 17.38 -14.33 9.71
CA VAL A 5 17.48 -13.02 10.35
C VAL A 5 18.24 -12.08 9.44
N CYS A 6 17.54 -11.47 8.51
CA CYS A 6 18.02 -10.25 7.88
C CYS A 6 17.91 -9.12 8.91
N SER A 7 18.84 -8.20 8.92
CA SER A 7 18.89 -7.11 9.90
C SER A 7 17.69 -6.12 9.83
N SER A 8 16.78 -6.35 8.89
CA SER A 8 15.53 -5.59 8.77
C SER A 8 14.47 -6.40 8.03
N ASP A 9 13.31 -6.59 8.67
CA ASP A 9 12.13 -7.21 8.08
C ASP A 9 11.07 -6.14 7.79
N LEU A 10 10.53 -6.15 6.59
CA LEU A 10 9.44 -5.28 6.18
C LEU A 10 8.15 -6.09 6.03
N LEU A 11 7.09 -5.66 6.72
CA LEU A 11 5.74 -6.18 6.54
C LEU A 11 4.95 -5.20 5.68
N ASP A 12 4.48 -5.65 4.52
CA ASP A 12 3.67 -4.88 3.60
C ASP A 12 2.25 -5.46 3.50
N GLY A 13 1.25 -4.61 3.76
CA GLY A 13 -0.14 -5.00 3.72
C GLY A 13 -0.60 -5.91 4.88
N PHE A 14 0.16 -6.00 5.95
CA PHE A 14 -0.18 -6.71 7.18
C PHE A 14 0.50 -6.04 8.39
N PRO A 15 -0.15 -5.92 9.54
CA PRO A 15 -1.55 -6.23 9.83
C PRO A 15 -2.53 -5.25 9.16
N ARG A 16 -3.78 -5.67 8.98
CA ARG A 16 -4.87 -4.83 8.46
C ARG A 16 -5.99 -4.57 9.46
N THR A 17 -5.98 -5.28 10.57
CA THR A 17 -6.95 -5.13 11.66
C THR A 17 -6.24 -5.09 13.00
N VAL A 18 -6.90 -4.53 14.02
CA VAL A 18 -6.36 -4.49 15.38
C VAL A 18 -6.08 -5.90 15.92
N TYR A 19 -6.97 -6.85 15.64
CA TYR A 19 -6.78 -8.25 16.04
C TYR A 19 -5.48 -8.85 15.45
N GLN A 20 -5.21 -8.58 14.19
CA GLN A 20 -3.96 -9.02 13.54
C GLN A 20 -2.73 -8.34 14.16
N ALA A 21 -2.83 -7.05 14.51
CA ALA A 21 -1.77 -6.31 15.19
C ALA A 21 -1.46 -6.89 16.58
N GLU A 22 -2.46 -7.20 17.37
CA GLU A 22 -2.30 -7.82 18.68
C GLU A 22 -1.62 -9.19 18.57
N LYS A 23 -2.04 -10.01 17.61
CA LYS A 23 -1.43 -11.32 17.37
C LYS A 23 0.01 -11.21 16.85
N LEU A 24 0.31 -10.20 16.05
CA LEU A 24 1.67 -9.92 15.61
C LEU A 24 2.55 -9.50 16.81
N ASP A 25 2.06 -8.64 17.67
CA ASP A 25 2.79 -8.21 18.87
C ASP A 25 3.06 -9.39 19.82
N GLU A 26 2.08 -10.27 20.05
CA GLU A 26 2.28 -11.52 20.80
C GLU A 26 3.36 -12.41 20.18
N PHE A 27 3.33 -12.58 18.86
CA PHE A 27 4.30 -13.38 18.12
C PHE A 27 5.72 -12.79 18.23
N LEU A 28 5.85 -11.49 18.02
CA LEU A 28 7.14 -10.79 18.10
C LEU A 28 7.71 -10.81 19.52
N ALA A 29 6.88 -10.63 20.54
CA ALA A 29 7.28 -10.74 21.93
C ALA A 29 7.81 -12.13 22.28
N ALA A 30 7.19 -13.19 21.75
CA ALA A 30 7.65 -14.57 21.92
C ALA A 30 9.02 -14.83 21.25
N HIS A 31 9.40 -14.03 20.27
CA HIS A 31 10.68 -14.11 19.54
C HIS A 31 11.68 -13.01 19.99
N GLU A 32 11.43 -12.34 21.09
CA GLU A 32 12.25 -11.23 21.62
C GLU A 32 12.45 -10.10 20.59
N SER A 33 11.44 -9.87 19.76
CA SER A 33 11.41 -8.85 18.70
C SER A 33 10.26 -7.86 18.90
N LYS A 34 10.30 -6.77 18.17
CA LYS A 34 9.25 -5.74 18.19
C LYS A 34 9.14 -5.03 16.85
N ILE A 35 8.03 -4.32 16.64
CA ILE A 35 7.91 -3.37 15.54
C ILE A 35 8.65 -2.10 15.92
N ASP A 36 9.66 -1.74 15.15
CA ASP A 36 10.45 -0.53 15.37
C ASP A 36 9.74 0.71 14.86
N LYS A 37 9.13 0.63 13.67
CA LYS A 37 8.43 1.74 13.05
C LYS A 37 7.25 1.27 12.20
N VAL A 38 6.16 1.99 12.28
CA VAL A 38 4.99 1.84 11.42
C VAL A 38 4.91 3.06 10.50
N LEU A 39 4.79 2.83 9.22
CA LEU A 39 4.61 3.88 8.23
C LEU A 39 3.16 3.83 7.72
N ASP A 40 2.40 4.86 8.04
CA ASP A 40 1.06 5.06 7.53
C ASP A 40 1.11 5.99 6.33
N ILE A 41 1.13 5.41 5.13
CA ILE A 41 1.13 6.16 3.88
C ILE A 41 -0.33 6.37 3.47
N SER A 42 -0.86 7.52 3.82
CA SER A 42 -2.24 7.88 3.55
C SER A 42 -2.38 8.66 2.24
N VAL A 43 -3.49 8.43 1.56
CA VAL A 43 -3.88 9.15 0.34
C VAL A 43 -5.37 9.46 0.44
N GLU A 44 -5.78 10.64 0.00
CA GLU A 44 -7.18 11.01 0.01
C GLU A 44 -8.04 10.05 -0.83
N LYS A 45 -9.27 9.83 -0.40
CA LYS A 45 -10.22 8.90 -1.03
C LYS A 45 -10.40 9.15 -2.53
N GLU A 46 -10.52 10.41 -2.92
CA GLU A 46 -10.69 10.81 -4.32
C GLU A 46 -9.48 10.47 -5.17
N GLU A 47 -8.29 10.71 -4.63
CA GLU A 47 -7.03 10.36 -5.29
C GLU A 47 -6.87 8.84 -5.42
N LEU A 48 -7.21 8.07 -4.37
CA LEU A 48 -7.23 6.61 -4.42
C LEU A 48 -8.21 6.08 -5.45
N MET A 49 -9.41 6.65 -5.53
CA MET A 49 -10.40 6.31 -6.57
C MET A 49 -9.81 6.50 -7.96
N THR A 50 -9.21 7.64 -8.22
CA THR A 50 -8.60 7.97 -9.51
C THR A 50 -7.46 7.02 -9.85
N ARG A 51 -6.57 6.76 -8.91
CA ARG A 51 -5.43 5.85 -9.10
C ARG A 51 -5.86 4.42 -9.40
N LEU A 52 -6.81 3.90 -8.65
CA LEU A 52 -7.25 2.51 -8.80
C LEU A 52 -8.14 2.31 -10.03
N THR A 53 -9.08 3.21 -10.30
CA THR A 53 -9.94 3.12 -11.49
C THR A 53 -9.20 3.41 -12.79
N GLY A 54 -8.14 4.21 -12.74
CA GLY A 54 -7.27 4.51 -13.89
C GLY A 54 -6.24 3.44 -14.19
N ARG A 55 -6.04 2.46 -13.31
CA ARG A 55 -5.07 1.38 -13.52
C ARG A 55 -5.46 0.48 -14.67
N ARG A 56 -4.45 0.12 -15.47
CA ARG A 56 -4.57 -0.84 -16.57
C ARG A 56 -3.44 -1.85 -16.48
N VAL A 57 -3.72 -3.08 -16.84
CA VAL A 57 -2.73 -4.16 -16.80
C VAL A 57 -2.74 -4.93 -18.11
N CYS A 58 -1.58 -5.41 -18.50
CA CYS A 58 -1.44 -6.35 -19.59
C CYS A 58 -1.53 -7.77 -19.04
N LYS A 59 -2.49 -8.55 -19.50
CA LYS A 59 -2.64 -9.95 -19.07
C LYS A 59 -1.54 -10.86 -19.62
N ALA A 60 -0.92 -10.48 -20.72
CA ALA A 60 0.09 -11.30 -21.38
C ALA A 60 1.47 -11.18 -20.71
N CYS A 61 1.95 -9.98 -20.41
CA CYS A 61 3.28 -9.75 -19.84
C CYS A 61 3.28 -9.20 -18.40
N GLY A 62 2.12 -8.86 -17.84
CA GLY A 62 2.00 -8.33 -16.48
C GLY A 62 2.36 -6.84 -16.34
N ALA A 63 2.68 -6.14 -17.42
CA ALA A 63 3.01 -4.72 -17.37
C ALA A 63 1.82 -3.89 -16.86
N SER A 64 2.09 -2.92 -15.99
CA SER A 64 1.10 -2.04 -15.39
C SER A 64 1.20 -0.63 -15.97
N TYR A 65 0.05 -0.03 -16.24
CA TYR A 65 -0.10 1.34 -16.75
C TYR A 65 -1.18 2.08 -15.97
N HIS A 66 -1.21 3.38 -16.17
CA HIS A 66 -2.27 4.24 -15.66
C HIS A 66 -2.68 5.23 -16.74
N VAL A 67 -3.99 5.41 -16.94
CA VAL A 67 -4.52 6.25 -18.04
C VAL A 67 -4.05 7.70 -18.01
N VAL A 68 -3.66 8.22 -16.84
CA VAL A 68 -3.17 9.59 -16.65
C VAL A 68 -1.67 9.62 -16.30
N ASN A 69 -1.26 8.88 -15.28
CA ASN A 69 0.07 9.01 -14.68
C ASN A 69 1.16 8.26 -15.47
N ILE A 70 0.84 7.10 -16.03
CA ILE A 70 1.77 6.27 -16.80
C ILE A 70 1.00 5.74 -18.02
N PRO A 71 0.60 6.63 -18.95
CA PRO A 71 -0.14 6.19 -20.12
C PRO A 71 0.75 5.38 -21.07
N PRO A 72 0.20 4.35 -21.74
CA PRO A 72 0.94 3.66 -22.79
C PRO A 72 1.12 4.60 -24.00
N LYS A 73 2.13 4.35 -24.81
CA LYS A 73 2.42 5.12 -26.04
C LYS A 73 1.25 5.09 -27.04
N LYS A 74 0.55 3.98 -27.07
CA LYS A 74 -0.69 3.81 -27.82
C LYS A 74 -1.80 3.41 -26.87
N GLU A 75 -2.87 4.22 -26.84
CA GLU A 75 -4.01 4.00 -25.95
C GLU A 75 -4.54 2.57 -26.03
N GLY A 76 -4.67 1.94 -24.86
CA GLY A 76 -5.21 0.60 -24.72
C GLY A 76 -4.28 -0.54 -25.15
N ILE A 77 -3.03 -0.24 -25.56
CA ILE A 77 -2.07 -1.24 -26.03
C ILE A 77 -0.82 -1.25 -25.16
N CYS A 78 -0.36 -2.43 -24.82
CA CYS A 78 0.87 -2.62 -24.05
C CYS A 78 2.11 -2.25 -24.88
N ASP A 79 2.97 -1.40 -24.33
CA ASP A 79 4.22 -0.99 -24.98
C ASP A 79 5.27 -2.12 -25.04
N VAL A 80 5.15 -3.12 -24.18
CA VAL A 80 6.11 -4.23 -24.07
C VAL A 80 5.80 -5.36 -25.05
N CYS A 81 4.55 -5.82 -25.13
CA CYS A 81 4.16 -6.98 -25.93
C CYS A 81 3.12 -6.68 -27.02
N GLY A 82 2.56 -5.47 -27.07
CA GLY A 82 1.56 -5.09 -28.06
C GLY A 82 0.15 -5.64 -27.84
N GLU A 83 -0.09 -6.34 -26.75
CA GLU A 83 -1.39 -6.88 -26.42
C GLU A 83 -2.32 -5.81 -25.80
N PRO A 84 -3.64 -5.98 -25.89
CA PRO A 84 -4.60 -5.05 -25.30
C PRO A 84 -4.46 -4.95 -23.79
N LEU A 85 -4.52 -3.72 -23.27
CA LEU A 85 -4.61 -3.45 -21.84
C LEU A 85 -6.04 -3.62 -21.33
N VAL A 86 -6.18 -4.12 -20.13
CA VAL A 86 -7.47 -4.32 -19.48
C VAL A 86 -7.52 -3.69 -18.10
N GLN A 87 -8.71 -3.25 -17.69
CA GLN A 87 -8.98 -2.89 -16.31
C GLN A 87 -9.19 -4.18 -15.50
N ARG A 88 -8.61 -4.27 -14.32
CA ARG A 88 -8.86 -5.42 -13.43
C ARG A 88 -10.33 -5.42 -12.99
N ALA A 89 -10.89 -6.61 -12.78
CA ALA A 89 -12.29 -6.76 -12.38
C ALA A 89 -12.62 -6.04 -11.05
N ASP A 90 -11.64 -5.93 -10.16
CA ASP A 90 -11.74 -5.29 -8.86
C ASP A 90 -11.29 -3.80 -8.85
N ASP A 91 -10.98 -3.23 -10.00
CA ASP A 91 -10.59 -1.81 -10.17
C ASP A 91 -11.75 -0.94 -10.71
N ASN A 92 -12.97 -1.46 -10.78
CA ASN A 92 -14.14 -0.64 -11.11
C ASN A 92 -14.53 0.27 -9.92
N ALA A 93 -15.20 1.38 -10.21
CA ALA A 93 -15.52 2.42 -9.24
C ALA A 93 -16.31 1.90 -8.03
N GLU A 94 -17.26 0.98 -8.24
CA GLU A 94 -18.09 0.41 -7.17
C GLU A 94 -17.24 -0.48 -6.23
N THR A 95 -16.45 -1.39 -6.78
CA THR A 95 -15.58 -2.27 -6.00
C THR A 95 -14.49 -1.48 -5.27
N VAL A 96 -13.91 -0.46 -5.90
CA VAL A 96 -12.93 0.42 -5.28
C VAL A 96 -13.55 1.20 -4.12
N ALA A 97 -14.76 1.75 -4.28
CA ALA A 97 -15.46 2.44 -3.21
C ALA A 97 -15.68 1.51 -1.99
N ASN A 98 -16.17 0.29 -2.22
CA ASN A 98 -16.35 -0.71 -1.17
C ASN A 98 -15.03 -1.07 -0.48
N ARG A 99 -13.94 -1.21 -1.21
CA ARG A 99 -12.61 -1.48 -0.64
C ARG A 99 -12.12 -0.34 0.25
N ILE A 100 -12.36 0.91 -0.14
CA ILE A 100 -12.00 2.07 0.66
C ILE A 100 -12.83 2.13 1.93
N GLU A 101 -14.14 1.85 1.87
CA GLU A 101 -15.00 1.79 3.06
C GLU A 101 -14.58 0.70 4.05
N VAL A 102 -14.23 -0.48 3.54
CA VAL A 102 -13.70 -1.58 4.37
C VAL A 102 -12.37 -1.19 5.00
N TYR A 103 -11.49 -0.53 4.24
CA TYR A 103 -10.22 0.00 4.75
C TYR A 103 -10.45 1.00 5.89
N GLU A 104 -11.31 1.98 5.70
CA GLU A 104 -11.64 2.97 6.73
C GLU A 104 -12.20 2.31 8.00
N ALA A 105 -13.08 1.33 7.84
CA ALA A 105 -13.70 0.63 8.97
C ALA A 105 -12.73 -0.29 9.74
N GLN A 106 -11.81 -0.95 9.05
CA GLN A 106 -10.94 -1.97 9.66
C GLN A 106 -9.53 -1.47 9.96
N THR A 107 -9.00 -0.57 9.13
CA THR A 107 -7.61 -0.12 9.24
C THR A 107 -7.47 1.19 9.98
N LYS A 108 -8.47 2.06 9.98
CA LYS A 108 -8.44 3.29 10.78
C LYS A 108 -8.27 3.01 12.28
N PRO A 109 -8.99 2.05 12.91
CA PRO A 109 -8.72 1.66 14.29
C PRO A 109 -7.30 1.13 14.51
N LEU A 110 -6.69 0.49 13.50
CA LEU A 110 -5.32 0.03 13.55
C LEU A 110 -4.31 1.19 13.62
N VAL A 111 -4.53 2.26 12.88
CA VAL A 111 -3.73 3.48 12.96
C VAL A 111 -3.77 4.04 14.37
N GLU A 112 -4.95 4.17 14.97
CA GLU A 112 -5.13 4.61 16.37
C GLU A 112 -4.40 3.70 17.37
N TYR A 113 -4.42 2.39 17.14
CA TYR A 113 -3.68 1.41 17.95
C TYR A 113 -2.17 1.69 17.97
N TYR A 114 -1.59 1.95 16.82
CA TYR A 114 -0.16 2.27 16.71
C TYR A 114 0.18 3.71 17.12
N GLU A 115 -0.74 4.65 17.01
CA GLU A 115 -0.59 6.01 17.58
C GLU A 115 -0.41 5.97 19.09
N GLN A 116 -1.20 5.14 19.77
CA GLN A 116 -1.08 4.91 21.21
C GLN A 116 0.24 4.24 21.58
N ALA A 117 0.77 3.36 20.72
CA ALA A 117 2.10 2.75 20.88
C ALA A 117 3.25 3.74 20.66
N GLY A 118 3.02 4.85 19.94
CA GLY A 118 3.98 5.92 19.71
C GLY A 118 5.08 5.60 18.68
N ASN A 119 4.89 4.57 17.85
CA ASN A 119 5.87 4.15 16.84
C ASN A 119 5.39 4.35 15.40
N ILE A 120 4.34 5.11 15.18
CA ILE A 120 3.78 5.40 13.86
C ILE A 120 4.31 6.73 13.29
N ALA A 121 4.51 6.77 11.99
CA ALA A 121 4.76 7.97 11.22
C ALA A 121 3.75 8.08 10.07
N HIS A 122 3.11 9.23 9.98
CA HIS A 122 2.16 9.53 8.91
C HIS A 122 2.89 10.16 7.73
N ILE A 123 2.64 9.64 6.54
CA ILE A 123 3.26 10.08 5.29
C ILE A 123 2.15 10.38 4.29
N ASP A 124 2.22 11.54 3.69
CA ASP A 124 1.29 11.93 2.62
C ASP A 124 1.68 11.26 1.30
N GLY A 125 0.92 10.27 0.90
CA GLY A 125 1.12 9.53 -0.36
C GLY A 125 0.70 10.27 -1.63
N ALA A 126 0.14 11.49 -1.50
CA ALA A 126 -0.27 12.31 -2.64
C ALA A 126 0.85 13.23 -3.16
N THR A 127 1.92 13.45 -2.39
CA THR A 127 2.97 14.43 -2.68
C THR A 127 3.92 14.06 -3.82
N GLY A 128 3.84 12.86 -4.34
CA GLY A 128 4.73 12.35 -5.38
C GLY A 128 5.80 11.38 -4.84
N LEU A 129 6.30 10.52 -5.71
CA LEU A 129 7.15 9.39 -5.33
C LEU A 129 8.44 9.82 -4.61
N ASP A 130 9.11 10.85 -5.12
CA ASP A 130 10.38 11.33 -4.54
C ASP A 130 10.19 11.95 -3.16
N GLN A 131 9.09 12.68 -2.96
CA GLN A 131 8.77 13.27 -1.67
C GLN A 131 8.35 12.21 -0.66
N VAL A 132 7.50 11.27 -1.06
CA VAL A 132 7.11 10.12 -0.22
C VAL A 132 8.35 9.35 0.23
N PHE A 133 9.29 9.10 -0.67
CA PHE A 133 10.55 8.43 -0.34
C PHE A 133 11.38 9.22 0.68
N ALA A 134 11.54 10.54 0.47
CA ALA A 134 12.27 11.40 1.40
C ALA A 134 11.61 11.43 2.79
N ASP A 135 10.29 11.46 2.85
CA ASP A 135 9.51 11.44 4.11
C ASP A 135 9.67 10.10 4.84
N ILE A 136 9.69 8.98 4.10
CA ILE A 136 9.96 7.64 4.67
C ILE A 136 11.37 7.60 5.27
N VAL A 137 12.37 8.01 4.54
CA VAL A 137 13.78 8.03 5.01
C VAL A 137 13.91 8.88 6.27
N SER A 138 13.32 10.06 6.28
CA SER A 138 13.29 10.96 7.44
C SER A 138 12.57 10.33 8.64
N ALA A 139 11.46 9.64 8.42
CA ALA A 139 10.69 8.96 9.48
C ALA A 139 11.46 7.77 10.08
N LEU A 140 12.29 7.10 9.29
CA LEU A 140 13.15 6.01 9.76
C LEU A 140 14.41 6.50 10.49
N GLY A 141 14.72 7.79 10.42
CA GLY A 141 15.86 8.40 11.10
C GLY A 141 17.19 8.32 10.34
N GLU A 142 17.11 8.14 9.04
CA GLU A 142 18.29 8.12 8.15
C GLU A 142 18.48 9.44 7.40
#